data_6f34ae66aa59883835b09985fb9f23c5
#
_entry.id   6f34ae66aa59883835b09985fb9f23c5
#
_cell.length_a   1.000
_cell.length_b   1.000
_cell.length_c   1.000
_cell.angle_alpha   90.00
_cell.angle_beta   90.00
_cell.angle_gamma   90.00
#
_symmetry.space_group_name_H-M   'P 1'
#
loop_
_entity.id
_entity.type
_entity.pdbx_description
1 polymer ?
#
loop_
_entity_poly.entity_id
_entity_poly.type
_entity_poly.pdbx_seq_one_letter_code
_entity_poly.pdbx_strand_id
1 'polypeptide(L)'
;MDETQDPIANVSERICSHMNADHVDSLQHLVMFYERLPQLPVWCHMTKICADHMVIGYVTSTQQYLLNKKASAIKISFEPPLQSMMDARQRLVSLSKKREEENLRVLQQTSATTHQWERWNLDALLLRTRHFIAEPVTVAMLGIMLSMALYPNKVTQNEWLQHQLATLLWPLQV
;
A
#
# COMPACT_ATOMS: atom_id res chain seq x y z
N MET A 1 32.66 -7.11 -33.18
CA MET A 1 32.16 -8.08 -32.20
C MET A 1 30.88 -8.63 -32.82
N ASP A 2 30.94 -9.91 -33.20
CA ASP A 2 29.80 -10.60 -33.80
C ASP A 2 28.61 -10.43 -32.85
N GLU A 3 27.46 -9.98 -33.37
CA GLU A 3 26.18 -10.13 -32.74
C GLU A 3 25.95 -11.64 -32.58
N THR A 4 26.47 -12.19 -31.45
CA THR A 4 26.14 -13.55 -31.06
C THR A 4 24.63 -13.61 -31.01
N GLN A 5 24.07 -14.30 -31.97
CA GLN A 5 22.63 -14.43 -32.19
C GLN A 5 21.99 -14.86 -30.90
N ASP A 6 21.22 -13.97 -30.26
CA ASP A 6 20.55 -14.23 -28.96
C ASP A 6 19.69 -15.50 -29.12
N PRO A 7 19.97 -16.59 -28.37
CA PRO A 7 19.31 -17.87 -28.54
C PRO A 7 17.80 -17.83 -28.27
N ILE A 8 17.31 -16.77 -27.65
CA ILE A 8 15.88 -16.59 -27.35
C ILE A 8 15.22 -15.45 -28.13
N ALA A 9 15.94 -14.74 -29.02
CA ALA A 9 15.42 -13.62 -29.78
C ALA A 9 14.10 -13.97 -30.52
N ASN A 10 14.07 -15.13 -31.20
CA ASN A 10 12.91 -15.58 -31.96
C ASN A 10 11.67 -15.91 -31.13
N VAL A 11 11.80 -16.08 -29.83
CA VAL A 11 10.71 -16.46 -28.90
C VAL A 11 10.43 -15.39 -27.85
N SER A 12 11.21 -14.32 -27.83
CA SER A 12 11.12 -13.23 -26.85
C SER A 12 9.71 -12.64 -26.78
N GLU A 13 9.12 -12.29 -27.92
CA GLU A 13 7.78 -11.71 -27.99
C GLU A 13 6.70 -12.66 -27.44
N ARG A 14 6.80 -13.95 -27.77
CA ARG A 14 5.88 -14.96 -27.28
C ARG A 14 5.98 -15.15 -25.76
N ILE A 15 7.20 -15.13 -25.21
CA ILE A 15 7.43 -15.21 -23.76
C ILE A 15 6.84 -13.98 -23.08
N CYS A 16 7.11 -12.77 -23.60
CA CYS A 16 6.56 -11.53 -23.06
C CYS A 16 5.03 -11.54 -23.07
N SER A 17 4.42 -11.93 -24.20
CA SER A 17 2.96 -12.02 -24.31
C SER A 17 2.35 -12.98 -23.30
N HIS A 18 2.91 -14.17 -23.14
CA HIS A 18 2.45 -15.15 -22.16
C HIS A 18 2.61 -14.66 -20.73
N MET A 19 3.76 -14.09 -20.38
CA MET A 19 3.98 -13.53 -19.03
C MET A 19 3.03 -12.39 -18.72
N ASN A 20 2.72 -11.55 -19.68
CA ASN A 20 1.79 -10.44 -19.53
C ASN A 20 0.32 -10.86 -19.45
N ALA A 21 -0.04 -11.99 -20.07
CA ALA A 21 -1.42 -12.51 -20.03
C ALA A 21 -1.69 -13.34 -18.75
N ASP A 22 -0.79 -14.26 -18.43
CA ASP A 22 -1.06 -15.33 -17.47
C ASP A 22 -0.27 -15.22 -16.16
N HIS A 23 0.76 -14.36 -16.11
CA HIS A 23 1.72 -14.29 -14.98
C HIS A 23 2.02 -12.88 -14.49
N VAL A 24 1.02 -11.98 -14.54
CA VAL A 24 1.18 -10.58 -14.08
C VAL A 24 1.57 -10.52 -12.59
N ASP A 25 0.96 -11.37 -11.76
CA ASP A 25 1.27 -11.43 -10.33
C ASP A 25 2.74 -11.77 -10.08
N SER A 26 3.28 -12.74 -10.88
CA SER A 26 4.70 -13.10 -10.81
C SER A 26 5.61 -11.91 -11.19
N LEU A 27 5.22 -11.12 -12.20
CA LEU A 27 5.95 -9.91 -12.58
C LEU A 27 5.91 -8.85 -11.48
N GLN A 28 4.77 -8.68 -10.80
CA GLN A 28 4.63 -7.75 -9.68
C GLN A 28 5.54 -8.15 -8.51
N HIS A 29 5.60 -9.43 -8.17
CA HIS A 29 6.50 -9.94 -7.14
C HIS A 29 7.97 -9.77 -7.48
N LEU A 30 8.35 -9.97 -8.75
CA LEU A 30 9.72 -9.71 -9.22
C LEU A 30 10.08 -8.23 -9.06
N VAL A 31 9.23 -7.33 -9.54
CA VAL A 31 9.46 -5.88 -9.43
C VAL A 31 9.54 -5.44 -7.96
N MET A 32 8.59 -5.89 -7.12
CA MET A 32 8.60 -5.57 -5.69
C MET A 32 9.92 -5.96 -5.04
N PHE A 33 10.42 -7.16 -5.33
CA PHE A 33 11.66 -7.64 -4.76
C PHE A 33 12.89 -6.84 -5.22
N TYR A 34 13.08 -6.68 -6.53
CA TYR A 34 14.29 -6.06 -7.08
C TYR A 34 14.34 -4.55 -6.85
N GLU A 35 13.19 -3.87 -6.86
CA GLU A 35 13.07 -2.44 -6.56
C GLU A 35 12.90 -2.15 -5.07
N ARG A 36 12.81 -3.18 -4.22
CA ARG A 36 12.60 -3.07 -2.76
C ARG A 36 11.37 -2.23 -2.42
N LEU A 37 10.29 -2.46 -3.15
CA LEU A 37 9.05 -1.73 -2.92
C LEU A 37 8.36 -2.22 -1.65
N PRO A 38 7.69 -1.33 -0.88
CA PRO A 38 6.96 -1.71 0.33
C PRO A 38 5.65 -2.45 0.03
N GLN A 39 5.18 -2.40 -1.22
CA GLN A 39 3.94 -3.04 -1.68
C GLN A 39 4.05 -3.42 -3.16
N LEU A 40 3.15 -4.30 -3.60
CA LEU A 40 3.07 -4.69 -5.01
C LEU A 40 2.77 -3.47 -5.90
N PRO A 41 3.42 -3.35 -7.07
CA PRO A 41 3.09 -2.32 -8.05
C PRO A 41 1.68 -2.53 -8.60
N VAL A 42 1.00 -1.43 -8.93
CA VAL A 42 -0.39 -1.44 -9.46
C VAL A 42 -0.47 -2.04 -10.86
N TRP A 43 0.61 -1.88 -11.63
CA TRP A 43 0.69 -2.36 -13.00
C TRP A 43 2.12 -2.80 -13.32
N CYS A 44 2.24 -3.93 -14.03
CA CYS A 44 3.49 -4.46 -14.56
C CYS A 44 3.30 -4.98 -15.98
N HIS A 45 4.34 -4.84 -16.79
CA HIS A 45 4.36 -5.36 -18.15
C HIS A 45 5.79 -5.70 -18.59
N MET A 46 6.03 -6.94 -18.96
CA MET A 46 7.31 -7.35 -19.52
C MET A 46 7.41 -6.84 -20.95
N THR A 47 8.40 -5.99 -21.22
CA THR A 47 8.59 -5.38 -22.55
C THR A 47 9.60 -6.13 -23.41
N LYS A 48 10.56 -6.78 -22.77
CA LYS A 48 11.65 -7.49 -23.48
C LYS A 48 12.23 -8.60 -22.60
N ILE A 49 12.65 -9.68 -23.24
CA ILE A 49 13.50 -10.71 -22.65
C ILE A 49 14.60 -11.10 -23.64
N CYS A 50 15.83 -11.16 -23.18
CA CYS A 50 17.03 -11.54 -23.92
C CYS A 50 17.77 -12.63 -23.15
N ALA A 51 18.81 -13.21 -23.73
CA ALA A 51 19.61 -14.21 -23.04
C ALA A 51 20.22 -13.71 -21.72
N ASP A 52 20.64 -12.46 -21.66
CA ASP A 52 21.34 -11.87 -20.52
C ASP A 52 20.42 -11.13 -19.53
N HIS A 53 19.23 -10.71 -19.96
CA HIS A 53 18.34 -9.91 -19.12
C HIS A 53 16.89 -9.91 -19.57
N MET A 54 15.98 -9.47 -18.67
CA MET A 54 14.62 -9.07 -18.98
C MET A 54 14.35 -7.62 -18.54
N VAL A 55 13.38 -6.98 -19.19
CA VAL A 55 12.94 -5.60 -18.89
C VAL A 55 11.46 -5.62 -18.56
N ILE A 56 11.10 -5.10 -17.40
CA ILE A 56 9.72 -5.01 -16.91
C ILE A 56 9.40 -3.54 -16.67
N GLY A 57 8.39 -3.02 -17.35
CA GLY A 57 7.77 -1.74 -17.04
C GLY A 57 6.82 -1.87 -15.87
N TYR A 58 6.75 -0.86 -14.98
CA TYR A 58 5.87 -0.89 -13.82
C TYR A 58 5.41 0.50 -13.38
N VAL A 59 4.29 0.51 -12.63
CA VAL A 59 3.72 1.71 -12.00
C VAL A 59 3.33 1.38 -10.55
N THR A 60 3.78 2.19 -9.60
CA THR A 60 3.59 1.93 -8.17
C THR A 60 2.35 2.59 -7.58
N SER A 61 1.77 3.58 -8.24
CA SER A 61 0.62 4.31 -7.72
C SER A 61 -0.53 4.38 -8.71
N THR A 62 -1.75 4.17 -8.20
CA THR A 62 -2.98 4.29 -8.99
C THR A 62 -3.12 5.66 -9.65
N GLN A 63 -2.68 6.72 -8.98
CA GLN A 63 -2.71 8.07 -9.53
C GLN A 63 -1.78 8.22 -10.75
N GLN A 64 -0.58 7.63 -10.72
CA GLN A 64 0.33 7.62 -11.87
C GLN A 64 -0.27 6.85 -13.03
N TYR A 65 -0.90 5.71 -12.75
CA TYR A 65 -1.57 4.88 -13.75
C TYR A 65 -2.72 5.62 -14.43
N LEU A 66 -3.62 6.23 -13.65
CA LEU A 66 -4.78 6.99 -14.16
C LEU A 66 -4.38 8.25 -14.94
N LEU A 67 -3.29 8.91 -14.56
CA LEU A 67 -2.78 10.11 -15.24
C LEU A 67 -1.90 9.78 -16.46
N ASN A 68 -1.80 8.53 -16.84
CA ASN A 68 -0.99 8.05 -17.98
C ASN A 68 0.47 8.54 -17.91
N LYS A 69 1.02 8.69 -16.70
CA LYS A 69 2.42 9.09 -16.51
C LYS A 69 3.35 7.98 -16.94
N LYS A 70 4.55 8.36 -17.39
CA LYS A 70 5.59 7.44 -17.86
C LYS A 70 5.83 6.34 -16.81
N ALA A 71 5.68 5.08 -17.21
CA ALA A 71 6.02 3.92 -16.41
C ALA A 71 7.54 3.90 -16.14
N SER A 72 7.92 3.48 -14.93
CA SER A 72 9.30 3.12 -14.63
C SER A 72 9.64 1.77 -15.27
N ALA A 73 10.92 1.50 -15.48
CA ALA A 73 11.36 0.21 -16.02
C ALA A 73 12.55 -0.32 -15.21
N ILE A 74 12.52 -1.63 -14.96
CA ILE A 74 13.62 -2.34 -14.31
C ILE A 74 14.24 -3.35 -15.27
N LYS A 75 15.57 -3.46 -15.24
CA LYS A 75 16.34 -4.47 -15.94
C LYS A 75 16.82 -5.53 -14.93
N ILE A 76 16.42 -6.77 -15.12
CA ILE A 76 16.81 -7.91 -14.28
C ILE A 76 17.74 -8.82 -15.10
N SER A 77 18.99 -8.99 -14.66
CA SER A 77 19.99 -9.79 -15.35
C SER A 77 19.88 -11.27 -15.00
N PHE A 78 20.21 -12.12 -15.96
CA PHE A 78 20.33 -13.58 -15.76
C PHE A 78 21.78 -13.99 -15.64
N GLU A 79 22.13 -14.63 -14.53
CA GLU A 79 23.46 -15.18 -14.29
C GLU A 79 23.34 -16.68 -13.93
N PRO A 80 23.87 -17.56 -14.79
CA PRO A 80 24.43 -17.35 -16.13
C PRO A 80 23.36 -16.96 -17.17
N PRO A 81 23.72 -16.48 -18.38
CA PRO A 81 22.77 -16.14 -19.43
C PRO A 81 21.89 -17.32 -19.83
N LEU A 82 20.69 -17.02 -20.33
CA LEU A 82 19.74 -18.04 -20.80
C LEU A 82 20.26 -18.71 -22.08
N GLN A 83 20.19 -20.03 -22.13
CA GLN A 83 20.69 -20.79 -23.26
C GLN A 83 19.61 -21.28 -24.22
N SER A 84 18.36 -21.31 -23.76
CA SER A 84 17.21 -21.78 -24.53
C SER A 84 15.89 -21.30 -23.96
N MET A 85 14.82 -21.46 -24.73
CA MET A 85 13.44 -21.20 -24.27
C MET A 85 13.06 -22.04 -23.04
N MET A 86 13.52 -23.30 -22.98
CA MET A 86 13.23 -24.17 -21.81
C MET A 86 13.94 -23.69 -20.56
N ASP A 87 15.18 -23.24 -20.68
CA ASP A 87 15.92 -22.61 -19.59
C ASP A 87 15.25 -21.32 -19.11
N ALA A 88 14.80 -20.48 -20.05
CA ALA A 88 14.03 -19.28 -19.72
C ALA A 88 12.78 -19.60 -18.89
N ARG A 89 11.99 -20.60 -19.33
CA ARG A 89 10.79 -21.04 -18.61
C ARG A 89 11.12 -21.53 -17.18
N GLN A 90 12.10 -22.41 -17.05
CA GLN A 90 12.48 -22.96 -15.75
C GLN A 90 12.97 -21.87 -14.78
N ARG A 91 13.79 -20.95 -15.28
CA ARG A 91 14.30 -19.83 -14.45
C ARG A 91 13.22 -18.84 -14.08
N LEU A 92 12.37 -18.44 -14.99
CA LEU A 92 11.26 -17.53 -14.69
C LEU A 92 10.34 -18.13 -13.62
N VAL A 93 9.97 -19.42 -13.74
CA VAL A 93 9.15 -20.11 -12.74
C VAL A 93 9.86 -20.20 -11.39
N SER A 94 11.15 -20.55 -11.38
CA SER A 94 11.92 -20.64 -10.12
C SER A 94 12.12 -19.28 -9.45
N LEU A 95 12.41 -18.25 -10.23
CA LEU A 95 12.57 -16.88 -9.73
C LEU A 95 11.24 -16.34 -9.17
N SER A 96 10.13 -16.50 -9.90
CA SER A 96 8.84 -16.00 -9.44
C SER A 96 8.40 -16.65 -8.13
N LYS A 97 8.47 -17.98 -8.01
CA LYS A 97 8.14 -18.70 -6.78
C LYS A 97 9.00 -18.25 -5.60
N LYS A 98 10.32 -18.21 -5.79
CA LYS A 98 11.24 -17.78 -4.74
C LYS A 98 10.96 -16.36 -4.27
N ARG A 99 10.65 -15.43 -5.19
CA ARG A 99 10.38 -14.03 -4.87
C ARG A 99 9.01 -13.82 -4.26
N GLU A 100 8.02 -14.56 -4.71
CA GLU A 100 6.69 -14.59 -4.09
C GLU A 100 6.76 -15.02 -2.62
N GLU A 101 7.42 -16.12 -2.31
CA GLU A 101 7.61 -16.58 -0.93
C GLU A 101 8.35 -15.55 -0.07
N GLU A 102 9.40 -14.93 -0.60
CA GLU A 102 10.18 -13.92 0.11
C GLU A 102 9.38 -12.64 0.37
N ASN A 103 8.64 -12.17 -0.63
CA ASN A 103 7.77 -11.01 -0.50
C ASN A 103 6.62 -11.26 0.49
N LEU A 104 6.01 -12.45 0.48
CA LEU A 104 4.97 -12.80 1.44
C LEU A 104 5.49 -12.76 2.88
N ARG A 105 6.72 -13.22 3.13
CA ARG A 105 7.35 -13.10 4.45
C ARG A 105 7.54 -11.64 4.87
N VAL A 106 8.02 -10.79 3.96
CA VAL A 106 8.20 -9.35 4.24
C VAL A 106 6.85 -8.68 4.52
N LEU A 107 5.83 -8.93 3.71
CA LEU A 107 4.49 -8.38 3.91
C LEU A 107 3.86 -8.83 5.24
N GLN A 108 4.02 -10.10 5.61
CA GLN A 108 3.55 -10.62 6.90
C GLN A 108 4.27 -9.96 8.09
N GLN A 109 5.58 -9.74 7.99
CA GLN A 109 6.34 -9.05 9.04
C GLN A 109 5.91 -7.58 9.17
N THR A 110 5.68 -6.91 8.05
CA THR A 110 5.22 -5.51 8.03
C THR A 110 3.81 -5.38 8.61
N SER A 111 2.89 -6.28 8.27
CA SER A 111 1.53 -6.27 8.82
C SER A 111 1.53 -6.55 10.32
N ALA A 112 2.37 -7.47 10.82
CA ALA A 112 2.49 -7.74 12.25
C ALA A 112 2.99 -6.50 13.03
N THR A 113 3.96 -5.76 12.47
CA THR A 113 4.46 -4.52 13.07
C THR A 113 3.43 -3.39 13.03
N THR A 114 2.66 -3.28 11.96
CA THR A 114 1.59 -2.27 11.83
C THR A 114 0.46 -2.51 12.83
N HIS A 115 0.02 -3.76 13.01
CA HIS A 115 -0.97 -4.10 14.04
C HIS A 115 -0.46 -3.87 15.47
N GLN A 116 0.82 -4.06 15.71
CA GLN A 116 1.43 -3.73 17.00
C GLN A 116 1.42 -2.22 17.24
N TRP A 117 1.72 -1.42 16.21
CA TRP A 117 1.72 0.05 16.29
C TRP A 117 0.32 0.63 16.51
N GLU A 118 -0.69 0.10 15.84
CA GLU A 118 -2.10 0.47 16.03
C GLU A 118 -2.57 0.15 17.47
N ARG A 119 -2.16 -0.98 18.03
CA ARG A 119 -2.48 -1.36 19.40
C ARG A 119 -1.86 -0.39 20.42
N TRP A 120 -0.60 -0.02 20.26
CA TRP A 120 0.07 0.97 21.09
C TRP A 120 -0.58 2.35 21.01
N ASN A 121 -0.99 2.76 19.80
CA ASN A 121 -1.68 4.03 19.60
C ASN A 121 -3.09 4.04 20.21
N LEU A 122 -3.82 2.94 20.13
CA LEU A 122 -5.14 2.82 20.77
C LEU A 122 -5.02 2.84 22.31
N ASP A 123 -4.05 2.14 22.89
CA ASP A 123 -3.80 2.16 24.31
C ASP A 123 -3.36 3.55 24.81
N ALA A 124 -2.48 4.22 24.07
CA ALA A 124 -2.09 5.59 24.35
C ALA A 124 -3.25 6.59 24.20
N LEU A 125 -4.12 6.39 23.21
CA LEU A 125 -5.33 7.19 23.02
C LEU A 125 -6.32 6.96 24.14
N LEU A 126 -6.55 5.72 24.54
CA LEU A 126 -7.44 5.36 25.65
C LEU A 126 -6.93 5.88 27.00
N LEU A 127 -5.62 5.84 27.24
CA LEU A 127 -5.02 6.45 28.44
C LEU A 127 -5.18 7.97 28.44
N ARG A 128 -5.01 8.61 27.28
CA ARG A 128 -5.16 10.07 27.13
C ARG A 128 -6.62 10.52 27.27
N THR A 129 -7.57 9.75 26.71
CA THR A 129 -9.00 10.03 26.86
C THR A 129 -9.50 9.77 28.28
N ARG A 130 -8.91 8.80 29.01
CA ARG A 130 -9.27 8.54 30.41
C ARG A 130 -8.98 9.74 31.33
N HIS A 131 -7.90 10.48 31.08
CA HIS A 131 -7.62 11.74 31.78
C HIS A 131 -8.60 12.86 31.41
N PHE A 132 -9.01 12.91 30.13
CA PHE A 132 -9.96 13.93 29.65
C PHE A 132 -11.40 13.70 30.16
N ILE A 133 -11.82 12.43 30.29
CA ILE A 133 -13.16 12.06 30.79
C ILE A 133 -13.25 12.20 32.30
N ALA A 134 -12.11 12.23 33.03
CA ALA A 134 -12.10 12.35 34.48
C ALA A 134 -12.37 13.79 34.96
N GLU A 135 -12.33 14.79 34.11
CA GLU A 135 -12.71 16.14 34.45
C GLU A 135 -14.23 16.33 34.38
N PRO A 136 -14.91 16.76 35.46
CA PRO A 136 -16.36 16.90 35.48
C PRO A 136 -16.90 17.88 34.44
N VAL A 137 -16.08 18.83 34.00
CA VAL A 137 -16.43 19.81 32.95
C VAL A 137 -16.54 19.14 31.57
N THR A 138 -15.65 18.23 31.23
CA THR A 138 -15.68 17.53 29.92
C THR A 138 -16.84 16.54 29.83
N VAL A 139 -17.20 15.88 30.90
CA VAL A 139 -18.38 15.00 30.96
C VAL A 139 -19.67 15.81 30.79
N ALA A 140 -19.75 16.96 31.46
CA ALA A 140 -20.89 17.87 31.33
C ALA A 140 -21.03 18.43 29.92
N MET A 141 -19.93 18.84 29.29
CA MET A 141 -19.93 19.36 27.91
C MET A 141 -20.32 18.29 26.89
N LEU A 142 -19.81 17.06 27.03
CA LEU A 142 -20.21 15.93 26.19
C LEU A 142 -21.69 15.58 26.37
N GLY A 143 -22.20 15.62 27.58
CA GLY A 143 -23.61 15.41 27.88
C GLY A 143 -24.52 16.47 27.22
N ILE A 144 -24.11 17.72 27.27
CA ILE A 144 -24.84 18.84 26.62
C ILE A 144 -24.81 18.69 25.10
N MET A 145 -23.65 18.38 24.50
CA MET A 145 -23.52 18.17 23.05
C MET A 145 -24.36 17.00 22.56
N LEU A 146 -24.35 15.89 23.30
CA LEU A 146 -25.16 14.71 22.98
C LEU A 146 -26.65 15.00 23.08
N SER A 147 -27.06 15.75 24.12
CA SER A 147 -28.45 16.20 24.29
C SER A 147 -28.91 17.13 23.17
N MET A 148 -28.07 18.05 22.70
CA MET A 148 -28.32 18.89 21.55
C MET A 148 -28.48 18.10 20.24
N ALA A 149 -27.65 17.08 20.04
CA ALA A 149 -27.69 16.24 18.86
C ALA A 149 -28.93 15.32 18.81
N LEU A 150 -29.35 14.77 19.96
CA LEU A 150 -30.47 13.86 20.05
C LEU A 150 -31.86 14.56 20.16
N TYR A 151 -31.91 15.77 20.73
CA TYR A 151 -33.14 16.49 20.99
C TYR A 151 -33.05 17.98 20.62
N PRO A 152 -32.80 18.34 19.35
CA PRO A 152 -32.54 19.72 18.96
C PRO A 152 -33.71 20.64 19.31
N ASN A 153 -34.96 20.20 19.18
CA ASN A 153 -36.15 21.01 19.43
C ASN A 153 -36.48 21.20 20.92
N LYS A 154 -35.95 20.38 21.83
CA LYS A 154 -36.17 20.53 23.29
C LYS A 154 -35.09 21.35 23.95
N VAL A 155 -33.87 21.34 23.42
CA VAL A 155 -32.73 22.06 24.01
C VAL A 155 -32.86 23.58 23.76
N THR A 156 -33.36 23.99 22.61
CA THR A 156 -33.57 25.42 22.27
C THR A 156 -34.68 26.10 23.09
N GLN A 157 -35.63 25.33 23.66
CA GLN A 157 -36.72 25.86 24.50
C GLN A 157 -36.41 25.83 26.00
N ASN A 158 -35.25 25.32 26.42
CA ASN A 158 -34.93 25.20 27.83
C ASN A 158 -34.07 26.38 28.31
N GLU A 159 -34.72 27.39 28.90
CA GLU A 159 -34.09 28.61 29.43
C GLU A 159 -32.97 28.32 30.42
N TRP A 160 -33.08 27.24 31.18
CA TRP A 160 -32.04 26.81 32.13
C TRP A 160 -30.72 26.41 31.41
N LEU A 161 -30.80 25.72 30.28
CA LEU A 161 -29.64 25.34 29.47
C LEU A 161 -28.97 26.57 28.84
N GLN A 162 -29.78 27.57 28.42
CA GLN A 162 -29.24 28.82 27.89
C GLN A 162 -28.49 29.61 28.96
N HIS A 163 -29.01 29.62 30.17
CA HIS A 163 -28.34 30.26 31.33
C HIS A 163 -27.03 29.59 31.71
N GLN A 164 -26.98 28.23 31.71
CA GLN A 164 -25.76 27.46 31.95
C GLN A 164 -24.68 27.66 30.86
N LEU A 165 -25.09 27.72 29.61
CA LEU A 165 -24.16 27.98 28.50
C LEU A 165 -23.60 29.41 28.58
N ALA A 166 -24.43 30.39 28.96
CA ALA A 166 -23.96 31.76 29.13
C ALA A 166 -22.93 31.89 30.27
N THR A 167 -23.12 31.19 31.39
CA THR A 167 -22.18 31.19 32.52
C THR A 167 -20.91 30.47 32.21
N LEU A 168 -20.91 29.40 31.41
CA LEU A 168 -19.71 28.62 31.03
C LEU A 168 -18.87 29.33 29.95
N LEU A 169 -19.52 30.14 29.09
CA LEU A 169 -18.81 30.85 28.03
C LEU A 169 -18.35 32.25 28.42
N TRP A 170 -18.80 32.76 29.56
CA TRP A 170 -18.44 34.09 30.08
C TRP A 170 -16.92 34.31 30.23
N PRO A 171 -16.09 33.33 30.70
CA PRO A 171 -14.67 33.54 30.84
C PRO A 171 -13.89 33.62 29.54
N LEU A 172 -14.51 33.32 28.39
CA LEU A 172 -13.84 33.28 27.07
C LEU A 172 -14.03 34.61 26.28
N GLN A 173 -14.69 35.58 26.86
CA GLN A 173 -14.95 36.90 26.22
C GLN A 173 -14.13 38.06 26.81
N VAL A 174 -13.11 37.79 27.62
CA VAL A 174 -12.21 38.82 28.17
C VAL A 174 -10.81 38.64 27.58
#